data_a11601b8d253129e233585893223aee9
#
_entry.id   a11601b8d253129e233585893223aee9
#
_cell.length_a   1.000
_cell.length_b   1.000
_cell.length_c   1.000
_cell.angle_alpha   90.00
_cell.angle_beta   90.00
_cell.angle_gamma   90.00
#
_symmetry.space_group_name_H-M   'P 1'
#
loop_
_entity.id
_entity.type
_entity.pdbx_description
1 polymer ?
#
loop_
_entity_poly.entity_id
_entity_poly.type
_entity_poly.pdbx_seq_one_letter_code
_entity_poly.pdbx_strand_id
1 'polypeptide(L)'
;MADTTRKPAPYTSADLGLIKRIIPHRYPFLFIDKVRDIVAFESAVGIKNVTCNEPHFQGHFPEMPIMPGVTIVEAMAQTAAVVVGISLDVVDKPLLTYFMGIDACKFRRMVVPGDVLELHVTVKRPGGKIWKFEGRGMVDGQVCAQAEFTAMMDLKDAG
;
A
#
# COMPACT_ATOMS: atom_id res chain seq x y z
N MET A 1 2.00 -5.93 -24.73
CA MET A 1 0.93 -6.93 -25.00
C MET A 1 0.48 -7.49 -23.68
N ALA A 2 -0.81 -7.46 -23.41
CA ALA A 2 -1.35 -8.16 -22.25
C ALA A 2 -1.15 -9.67 -22.44
N ASP A 3 -0.60 -10.32 -21.43
CA ASP A 3 -0.47 -11.78 -21.43
C ASP A 3 -1.87 -12.37 -21.28
N THR A 4 -2.41 -12.84 -22.41
CA THR A 4 -3.76 -13.41 -22.48
C THR A 4 -3.89 -14.79 -21.81
N THR A 5 -2.78 -15.33 -21.29
CA THR A 5 -2.78 -16.65 -20.62
C THR A 5 -3.07 -16.53 -19.12
N ARG A 6 -3.05 -15.32 -18.56
CA ARG A 6 -3.29 -15.11 -17.12
C ARG A 6 -4.78 -15.16 -16.80
N LYS A 7 -5.14 -16.03 -15.87
CA LYS A 7 -6.49 -16.08 -15.32
C LYS A 7 -6.86 -14.74 -14.72
N PRO A 8 -8.06 -14.18 -14.95
CA PRO A 8 -8.49 -12.95 -14.30
C PRO A 8 -8.38 -13.07 -12.79
N ALA A 9 -7.89 -12.01 -12.15
CA ALA A 9 -7.85 -11.96 -10.70
C ALA A 9 -9.28 -12.02 -10.15
N PRO A 10 -9.54 -12.80 -9.08
CA PRO A 10 -10.88 -12.95 -8.53
C PRO A 10 -11.41 -11.69 -7.84
N TYR A 11 -10.54 -10.72 -7.55
CA TYR A 11 -10.88 -9.53 -6.78
C TYR A 11 -10.50 -8.25 -7.53
N THR A 12 -11.44 -7.30 -7.57
CA THR A 12 -11.20 -5.93 -8.04
C THR A 12 -11.15 -4.92 -6.89
N SER A 13 -11.51 -5.37 -5.68
CA SER A 13 -11.42 -4.58 -4.45
C SER A 13 -11.14 -5.51 -3.27
N ALA A 14 -10.63 -4.93 -2.20
CA ALA A 14 -10.37 -5.65 -0.95
C ALA A 14 -10.87 -4.82 0.23
N ASP A 15 -11.73 -5.42 1.04
CA ASP A 15 -12.10 -4.89 2.35
C ASP A 15 -11.02 -5.23 3.39
N LEU A 16 -11.19 -4.76 4.60
CA LEU A 16 -10.22 -5.01 5.67
C LEU A 16 -10.01 -6.51 5.92
N GLY A 17 -11.08 -7.30 5.88
CA GLY A 17 -10.99 -8.75 6.06
C GLY A 17 -10.08 -9.41 5.04
N LEU A 18 -10.23 -9.06 3.76
CA LEU A 18 -9.39 -9.59 2.70
C LEU A 18 -7.95 -9.07 2.79
N ILE A 19 -7.76 -7.79 3.09
CA ILE A 19 -6.43 -7.20 3.32
C ILE A 19 -5.66 -8.02 4.36
N LYS A 20 -6.29 -8.32 5.49
CA LYS A 20 -5.66 -9.10 6.58
C LYS A 20 -5.32 -10.53 6.20
N ARG A 21 -5.96 -11.08 5.18
CA ARG A 21 -5.66 -12.40 4.63
C ARG A 21 -4.50 -12.38 3.64
N ILE A 22 -4.09 -11.19 3.19
CA ILE A 22 -3.03 -11.02 2.19
C ILE A 22 -1.75 -10.52 2.85
N ILE A 23 -1.84 -9.49 3.72
CA ILE A 23 -0.68 -8.91 4.39
C ILE A 23 -0.66 -9.24 5.88
N PRO A 24 0.52 -9.45 6.46
CA PRO A 24 0.64 -9.86 7.87
C PRO A 24 0.55 -8.69 8.85
N HIS A 25 0.59 -7.46 8.38
CA HIS A 25 0.57 -6.25 9.20
C HIS A 25 -0.66 -6.20 10.10
N ARG A 26 -0.48 -5.74 11.33
CA ARG A 26 -1.55 -5.59 12.34
C ARG A 26 -1.33 -4.30 13.12
N TYR A 27 -2.33 -3.90 13.90
CA TYR A 27 -2.20 -2.75 14.78
C TYR A 27 -0.87 -2.76 15.55
N PRO A 28 -0.13 -1.64 15.64
CA PRO A 28 -0.47 -0.29 15.14
C PRO A 28 0.08 -0.01 13.72
N PHE A 29 0.52 -1.01 12.98
CA PHE A 29 1.27 -0.87 11.73
C PHE A 29 0.48 -1.28 10.47
N LEU A 30 -0.80 -1.52 10.57
CA LEU A 30 -1.69 -1.71 9.42
C LEU A 30 -2.30 -0.36 9.05
N PHE A 31 -1.87 0.21 7.90
CA PHE A 31 -2.19 1.59 7.53
C PHE A 31 -3.23 1.73 6.42
N ILE A 32 -3.78 0.63 5.91
CA ILE A 32 -4.80 0.71 4.86
C ILE A 32 -6.10 0.07 5.32
N ASP A 33 -7.21 0.71 5.01
CA ASP A 33 -8.55 0.28 5.43
C ASP A 33 -9.30 -0.43 4.31
N LYS A 34 -8.96 -0.11 3.06
CA LYS A 34 -9.59 -0.65 1.86
C LYS A 34 -8.62 -0.51 0.68
N VAL A 35 -8.77 -1.38 -0.30
CA VAL A 35 -8.13 -1.22 -1.62
C VAL A 35 -9.21 -1.35 -2.68
N ARG A 36 -9.24 -0.43 -3.63
CA ARG A 36 -10.20 -0.41 -4.73
C ARG A 36 -9.51 -0.31 -6.09
N ASP A 37 -10.28 -0.49 -7.13
CA ASP A 37 -9.81 -0.37 -8.51
C ASP A 37 -8.56 -1.23 -8.78
N ILE A 38 -8.59 -2.45 -8.28
CA ILE A 38 -7.47 -3.38 -8.43
C ILE A 38 -7.47 -3.94 -9.85
N VAL A 39 -6.37 -3.69 -10.55
CA VAL A 39 -6.05 -4.33 -11.82
C VAL A 39 -4.79 -5.16 -11.61
N ALA A 40 -4.93 -6.47 -11.67
CA ALA A 40 -3.84 -7.41 -11.40
C ALA A 40 -2.61 -7.09 -12.24
N PHE A 41 -1.44 -7.11 -11.62
CA PHE A 41 -0.14 -6.79 -12.22
C PHE A 41 0.01 -5.34 -12.71
N GLU A 42 -0.97 -4.47 -12.45
CA GLU A 42 -0.94 -3.09 -12.98
C GLU A 42 -1.06 -2.02 -11.89
N SER A 43 -2.18 -1.96 -11.19
CA SER A 43 -2.45 -0.82 -10.30
C SER A 43 -3.56 -1.08 -9.29
N ALA A 44 -3.64 -0.22 -8.30
CA ALA A 44 -4.76 -0.13 -7.37
C ALA A 44 -4.74 1.21 -6.64
N VAL A 45 -5.81 1.48 -5.90
CA VAL A 45 -5.91 2.62 -4.99
C VAL A 45 -6.19 2.11 -3.58
N GLY A 46 -5.23 2.31 -2.69
CA GLY A 46 -5.41 2.06 -1.26
C GLY A 46 -6.11 3.25 -0.60
N ILE A 47 -6.93 2.97 0.39
CA ILE A 47 -7.62 4.00 1.17
C ILE A 47 -7.14 3.92 2.61
N LYS A 48 -6.65 5.04 3.12
CA LYS A 48 -6.34 5.25 4.52
C LYS A 48 -7.22 6.34 5.10
N ASN A 49 -8.06 5.99 6.05
CA ASN A 49 -8.79 6.97 6.82
C ASN A 49 -7.89 7.49 7.94
N VAL A 50 -7.53 8.77 7.88
CA VAL A 50 -6.62 9.38 8.85
C VAL A 50 -7.44 9.90 10.02
N THR A 51 -7.18 9.36 11.21
CA THR A 51 -7.92 9.73 12.43
C THR A 51 -6.99 10.07 13.58
N CYS A 52 -7.42 10.99 14.42
CA CYS A 52 -6.64 11.40 15.60
C CYS A 52 -6.38 10.26 16.59
N ASN A 53 -7.17 9.19 16.53
CA ASN A 53 -7.05 8.01 17.39
C ASN A 53 -6.01 6.99 16.87
N GLU A 54 -4.94 7.47 16.28
CA GLU A 54 -3.82 6.63 15.81
C GLU A 54 -2.57 6.91 16.66
N PRO A 55 -1.80 5.86 17.00
CA PRO A 55 -0.64 6.01 17.92
C PRO A 55 0.41 7.02 17.46
N HIS A 56 0.67 7.13 16.15
CA HIS A 56 1.72 8.02 15.66
C HIS A 56 1.42 9.51 15.90
N PHE A 57 0.14 9.91 16.02
CA PHE A 57 -0.21 11.30 16.28
C PHE A 57 0.05 11.74 17.72
N GLN A 58 0.24 10.81 18.64
CA GLN A 58 0.58 11.14 20.02
C GLN A 58 1.98 11.72 20.15
N GLY A 59 2.87 11.32 19.26
CA GLY A 59 4.26 11.78 19.22
C GLY A 59 4.62 12.68 18.04
N HIS A 60 3.79 12.73 16.99
CA HIS A 60 4.13 13.41 15.74
C HIS A 60 2.98 14.30 15.23
N PHE A 61 2.61 15.40 15.87
CA PHE A 61 3.12 15.94 17.12
C PHE A 61 1.96 16.19 18.07
N PRO A 62 2.13 16.22 19.40
CA PRO A 62 1.01 16.33 20.36
C PRO A 62 0.05 17.49 20.09
N GLU A 63 0.58 18.67 19.75
CA GLU A 63 -0.24 19.86 19.49
C GLU A 63 -0.51 20.13 18.01
N MET A 64 0.14 19.37 17.12
CA MET A 64 -0.01 19.50 15.67
C MET A 64 0.12 18.13 15.01
N PRO A 65 -0.95 17.35 15.01
CA PRO A 65 -0.90 15.98 14.46
C PRO A 65 -0.72 16.01 12.94
N ILE A 66 0.37 15.40 12.50
CA ILE A 66 0.72 15.27 11.09
C ILE A 66 1.09 13.81 10.85
N MET A 67 0.53 13.20 9.80
CA MET A 67 0.92 11.84 9.44
C MET A 67 2.38 11.81 9.01
N PRO A 68 3.23 10.99 9.66
CA PRO A 68 4.64 10.90 9.28
C PRO A 68 4.79 10.50 7.80
N GLY A 69 5.65 11.18 7.06
CA GLY A 69 5.87 10.87 5.65
C GLY A 69 6.29 9.43 5.42
N VAL A 70 7.11 8.88 6.31
CA VAL A 70 7.55 7.48 6.23
C VAL A 70 6.39 6.49 6.34
N THR A 71 5.33 6.80 7.10
CA THR A 71 4.16 5.94 7.19
C THR A 71 3.25 6.07 5.98
N ILE A 72 3.29 7.20 5.27
CA ILE A 72 2.60 7.34 3.97
C ILE A 72 3.25 6.40 2.95
N VAL A 73 4.57 6.37 2.87
CA VAL A 73 5.30 5.47 1.97
C VAL A 73 5.04 4.01 2.34
N GLU A 74 5.01 3.69 3.63
CA GLU A 74 4.64 2.35 4.11
C GLU A 74 3.23 1.96 3.67
N ALA A 75 2.27 2.88 3.77
CA ALA A 75 0.89 2.63 3.30
C ALA A 75 0.84 2.37 1.79
N MET A 76 1.69 3.04 0.99
CA MET A 76 1.85 2.73 -0.44
C MET A 76 2.35 1.30 -0.63
N ALA A 77 3.34 0.88 0.15
CA ALA A 77 3.90 -0.47 0.08
C ALA A 77 2.88 -1.54 0.48
N GLN A 78 2.07 -1.27 1.47
CA GLN A 78 0.99 -2.19 1.88
C GLN A 78 -0.07 -2.32 0.78
N THR A 79 -0.44 -1.22 0.14
CA THR A 79 -1.33 -1.25 -1.04
C THR A 79 -0.71 -2.08 -2.16
N ALA A 80 0.58 -1.88 -2.45
CA ALA A 80 1.31 -2.66 -3.44
C ALA A 80 1.34 -4.16 -3.10
N ALA A 81 1.54 -4.51 -1.84
CA ALA A 81 1.54 -5.90 -1.39
C ALA A 81 0.17 -6.56 -1.61
N VAL A 82 -0.92 -5.83 -1.41
CA VAL A 82 -2.26 -6.33 -1.74
C VAL A 82 -2.39 -6.60 -3.23
N VAL A 83 -1.91 -5.69 -4.08
CA VAL A 83 -1.90 -5.91 -5.54
C VAL A 83 -1.13 -7.17 -5.90
N VAL A 84 0.07 -7.36 -5.33
CA VAL A 84 0.89 -8.55 -5.60
C VAL A 84 0.18 -9.82 -5.13
N GLY A 85 -0.37 -9.82 -3.93
CA GLY A 85 -1.06 -10.99 -3.37
C GLY A 85 -2.24 -11.44 -4.20
N ILE A 86 -3.03 -10.49 -4.70
CA ILE A 86 -4.16 -10.77 -5.59
C ILE A 86 -3.67 -11.20 -6.97
N SER A 87 -2.65 -10.54 -7.50
CA SER A 87 -2.08 -10.87 -8.82
C SER A 87 -1.52 -12.28 -8.87
N LEU A 88 -0.86 -12.72 -7.81
CA LEU A 88 -0.27 -14.06 -7.70
C LEU A 88 -1.23 -15.11 -7.15
N ASP A 89 -2.45 -14.72 -6.78
CA ASP A 89 -3.46 -15.61 -6.20
C ASP A 89 -2.93 -16.34 -4.94
N VAL A 90 -2.35 -15.57 -4.03
CA VAL A 90 -1.74 -16.09 -2.78
C VAL A 90 -2.48 -15.59 -1.52
N VAL A 91 -3.78 -15.48 -1.60
CA VAL A 91 -4.62 -15.18 -0.43
C VAL A 91 -4.52 -16.31 0.60
N ASP A 92 -4.51 -15.95 1.88
CA ASP A 92 -4.28 -16.85 3.02
C ASP A 92 -2.84 -17.37 3.15
N LYS A 93 -1.93 -16.82 2.35
CA LYS A 93 -0.49 -17.08 2.46
C LYS A 93 0.19 -15.73 2.70
N PRO A 94 0.35 -15.29 3.97
CA PRO A 94 0.83 -13.94 4.27
C PRO A 94 2.09 -13.58 3.52
N LEU A 95 2.03 -12.45 2.83
CA LEU A 95 3.09 -11.96 1.97
C LEU A 95 3.96 -10.97 2.76
N LEU A 96 5.17 -11.37 3.10
CA LEU A 96 6.13 -10.49 3.74
C LEU A 96 6.71 -9.53 2.71
N THR A 97 6.70 -8.25 3.02
CA THR A 97 7.18 -7.20 2.14
C THR A 97 8.34 -6.46 2.77
N TYR A 98 9.47 -6.43 2.08
CA TYR A 98 10.68 -5.75 2.54
C TYR A 98 11.07 -4.66 1.56
N PHE A 99 11.23 -3.43 2.03
CA PHE A 99 11.80 -2.39 1.20
C PHE A 99 13.26 -2.73 0.85
N MET A 100 13.59 -2.59 -0.43
CA MET A 100 14.97 -2.67 -0.93
C MET A 100 15.51 -1.30 -1.32
N GLY A 101 14.65 -0.38 -1.69
CA GLY A 101 15.03 0.97 -2.03
C GLY A 101 13.80 1.86 -2.18
N ILE A 102 14.00 3.14 -1.89
CA ILE A 102 13.01 4.19 -2.07
C ILE A 102 13.70 5.31 -2.80
N ASP A 103 13.17 5.68 -3.97
CA ASP A 103 13.75 6.70 -4.85
C ASP A 103 12.72 7.79 -5.13
N ALA A 104 13.20 8.96 -5.52
CA ALA A 104 12.38 10.09 -5.94
C ALA A 104 11.23 10.37 -4.96
N CYS A 105 11.50 10.23 -3.67
CA CYS A 105 10.53 10.43 -2.61
C CYS A 105 10.40 11.90 -2.28
N LYS A 106 9.17 12.44 -2.41
CA LYS A 106 8.88 13.85 -2.15
C LYS A 106 7.59 13.96 -1.35
N PHE A 107 7.60 14.84 -0.36
CA PHE A 107 6.43 15.21 0.45
C PHE A 107 6.05 16.64 0.11
N ARG A 108 4.83 16.84 -0.38
CA ARG A 108 4.39 18.14 -0.93
C ARG A 108 3.33 18.83 -0.08
N ARG A 109 2.57 18.07 0.68
CA ARG A 109 1.48 18.57 1.51
C ARG A 109 1.34 17.68 2.74
N MET A 110 1.07 18.30 3.89
CA MET A 110 0.82 17.57 5.13
C MET A 110 -0.51 16.81 5.05
N VAL A 111 -0.52 15.59 5.56
CA VAL A 111 -1.71 14.78 5.76
C VAL A 111 -2.05 14.80 7.25
N VAL A 112 -3.29 15.14 7.56
CA VAL A 112 -3.74 15.40 8.93
C VAL A 112 -5.00 14.60 9.26
N PRO A 113 -5.33 14.41 10.56
CA PRO A 113 -6.58 13.76 10.95
C PRO A 113 -7.79 14.44 10.31
N GLY A 114 -8.70 13.63 9.79
CA GLY A 114 -9.86 14.06 9.00
C GLY A 114 -9.68 13.88 7.51
N ASP A 115 -8.45 13.72 7.03
CA ASP A 115 -8.18 13.45 5.63
C ASP A 115 -8.50 11.98 5.28
N VAL A 116 -8.96 11.77 4.06
CA VAL A 116 -9.00 10.45 3.43
C VAL A 116 -7.82 10.40 2.45
N LEU A 117 -6.81 9.62 2.81
CA LEU A 117 -5.61 9.48 1.99
C LEU A 117 -5.81 8.36 0.97
N GLU A 118 -5.71 8.70 -0.30
CA GLU A 118 -5.71 7.73 -1.40
C GLU A 118 -4.27 7.41 -1.80
N LEU A 119 -3.97 6.14 -1.89
CA LEU A 119 -2.63 5.65 -2.24
C LEU A 119 -2.72 5.01 -3.63
N HIS A 120 -2.41 5.80 -4.64
CA HIS A 120 -2.40 5.37 -6.04
C HIS A 120 -1.08 4.67 -6.34
N VAL A 121 -1.13 3.36 -6.53
CA VAL A 121 0.05 2.53 -6.75
C VAL A 121 -0.01 1.91 -8.14
N THR A 122 1.10 2.02 -8.86
CA THR A 122 1.28 1.44 -10.19
C THR A 122 2.48 0.50 -10.17
N VAL A 123 2.31 -0.69 -10.73
CA VAL A 123 3.41 -1.64 -10.93
C VAL A 123 4.25 -1.16 -12.10
N LYS A 124 5.50 -0.78 -11.83
CA LYS A 124 6.45 -0.38 -12.88
C LYS A 124 7.15 -1.60 -13.48
N ARG A 125 7.46 -2.57 -12.64
CA ARG A 125 8.16 -3.78 -13.03
C ARG A 125 7.71 -4.95 -12.15
N PRO A 126 6.92 -5.87 -12.70
CA PRO A 126 6.60 -7.10 -12.00
C PRO A 126 7.81 -8.02 -11.99
N GLY A 127 7.95 -8.81 -10.94
CA GLY A 127 9.04 -9.75 -10.80
C GLY A 127 8.58 -11.08 -10.23
N GLY A 128 9.53 -11.96 -9.95
CA GLY A 128 9.27 -13.12 -9.12
C GLY A 128 9.14 -12.66 -7.66
N LYS A 129 10.28 -12.38 -7.02
CA LYS A 129 10.32 -11.86 -5.65
C LYS A 129 10.49 -10.35 -5.57
N ILE A 130 11.15 -9.72 -6.55
CA ILE A 130 11.49 -8.29 -6.51
C ILE A 130 10.61 -7.53 -7.48
N TRP A 131 9.87 -6.55 -6.97
CA TRP A 131 8.93 -5.73 -7.71
C TRP A 131 9.25 -4.26 -7.56
N LYS A 132 9.04 -3.49 -8.62
CA LYS A 132 9.18 -2.04 -8.60
C LYS A 132 7.84 -1.35 -8.80
N PHE A 133 7.58 -0.33 -7.98
CA PHE A 133 6.33 0.40 -7.96
C PHE A 133 6.56 1.90 -8.01
N GLU A 134 5.52 2.60 -8.43
CA GLU A 134 5.38 4.04 -8.25
C GLU A 134 4.12 4.29 -7.41
N GLY A 135 4.22 5.17 -6.42
CA GLY A 135 3.12 5.51 -5.54
C GLY A 135 2.91 7.02 -5.45
N ARG A 136 1.64 7.42 -5.35
CA ARG A 136 1.24 8.79 -5.04
C ARG A 136 0.19 8.77 -3.94
N GLY A 137 0.43 9.54 -2.89
CA GLY A 137 -0.56 9.80 -1.86
C GLY A 137 -1.34 11.04 -2.22
N MET A 138 -2.68 10.95 -2.25
CA MET A 138 -3.55 12.04 -2.66
C MET A 138 -4.65 12.28 -1.62
N VAL A 139 -4.93 13.55 -1.38
CA VAL A 139 -6.06 14.00 -0.55
C VAL A 139 -6.81 15.06 -1.34
N ASP A 140 -8.12 14.87 -1.50
CA ASP A 140 -9.00 15.81 -2.23
C ASP A 140 -8.46 16.16 -3.63
N GLY A 141 -7.92 15.17 -4.34
CA GLY A 141 -7.39 15.33 -5.70
C GLY A 141 -6.02 16.01 -5.77
N GLN A 142 -5.37 16.29 -4.64
CA GLN A 142 -4.04 16.91 -4.59
C GLN A 142 -2.98 15.89 -4.15
N VAL A 143 -1.83 15.90 -4.83
CA VAL A 143 -0.70 15.04 -4.48
C VAL A 143 -0.06 15.55 -3.18
N CYS A 144 -0.05 14.70 -2.15
CA CYS A 144 0.57 14.99 -0.86
C CYS A 144 1.97 14.39 -0.75
N ALA A 145 2.17 13.24 -1.37
CA ALA A 145 3.44 12.52 -1.36
C ALA A 145 3.58 11.70 -2.64
N GLN A 146 4.81 11.43 -3.03
CA GLN A 146 5.12 10.54 -4.14
C GLN A 146 6.43 9.81 -3.88
N ALA A 147 6.56 8.60 -4.39
CA ALA A 147 7.78 7.82 -4.28
C ALA A 147 7.82 6.74 -5.36
N GLU A 148 9.02 6.37 -5.77
CA GLU A 148 9.28 5.09 -6.41
C GLU A 148 9.89 4.17 -5.38
N PHE A 149 9.50 2.90 -5.36
CA PHE A 149 10.09 1.96 -4.41
C PHE A 149 10.20 0.58 -5.00
N THR A 150 11.24 -0.11 -4.56
CA THR A 150 11.50 -1.51 -4.89
C THR A 150 11.31 -2.33 -3.63
N ALA A 151 10.56 -3.39 -3.73
CA ALA A 151 10.28 -4.26 -2.59
C ALA A 151 10.48 -5.73 -2.95
N MET A 152 10.98 -6.47 -1.99
CA MET A 152 11.02 -7.93 -2.05
C MET A 152 9.72 -8.48 -1.46
N MET A 153 9.06 -9.34 -2.21
CA MET A 153 7.84 -10.03 -1.80
C MET A 153 8.19 -11.48 -1.50
N ASP A 154 8.08 -11.85 -0.25
CA ASP A 154 8.41 -13.20 0.21
C ASP A 154 7.20 -13.87 0.82
N LEU A 155 6.84 -15.04 0.28
CA LEU A 155 5.79 -15.86 0.86
C LEU A 155 6.38 -16.56 2.08
N LYS A 156 5.76 -16.35 3.24
CA LYS A 156 6.10 -17.11 4.44
C LYS A 156 5.65 -18.54 4.19
N ASP A 157 6.61 -19.45 4.10
CA ASP A 157 6.29 -20.88 4.04
C ASP A 157 5.47 -21.26 5.27
N ALA A 158 4.32 -21.92 5.03
CA ALA A 158 3.54 -22.53 6.10
C ALA A 158 4.33 -23.75 6.62
N GLY A 159 5.24 -23.47 7.52
CA GLY A 159 6.03 -24.52 8.20
C GLY A 159 5.62 -24.62 9.64
#